data_80e0d666973ced5bfdb5239acde06e22
#
_entry.id   80e0d666973ced5bfdb5239acde06e22
#
_cell.length_a   1.000
_cell.length_b   1.000
_cell.length_c   1.000
_cell.angle_alpha   90.00
_cell.angle_beta   90.00
_cell.angle_gamma   90.00
#
_symmetry.space_group_name_H-M   'P 1'
#
loop_
_entity.id
_entity.type
_entity.pdbx_description
1 polymer ?
#
loop_
_entity_poly.entity_id
_entity_poly.type
_entity_poly.pdbx_seq_one_letter_code
_entity_poly.pdbx_strand_id
1 'polypeptide(L)'
;MNRAVVALLGTILVAAAATGFAQNARRAPAIASSDVLSQISMFSYREGKKSSLNFRGTPVAANANGAASVKYEDGNADISAKVSDLPAPGTLGPYTTYVLWTLTPDGHAVNQGVIGSYEGGKGEIKTKYGASQFALIVTAEPHFAVSAPSTMIALYNVADEVEADESKVTTLTERYDYSAIKPIAIDEDKSPAPLVQARYAVAIADSVGAKQYAPQQFAAASQKLGEAERAAQAKKSSDRKEAPGFAREAVIASEDARRAAMVGTSEAKAEQERQAAAAKAAEAERVRSTAENAAKARLELLGRLDAALPTRVTERGLISEIGGVQFATGTSELNGSAREALARFSGVVASYPGLRFNVEGHTDNTGSPTANTELSLRRAISVRDYLIGQGVAASTIDVAGLGSSRPEADNTTAQGRAKNRRVEIVVSGGPLQGNAPVAAR
;
A
#
# COMPACT_ATOMS: atom_id res chain seq x y z
N MET A 1 12.55 22.76 -43.00
CA MET A 1 12.95 21.42 -42.53
C MET A 1 12.73 21.35 -41.01
N ASN A 2 11.68 20.64 -40.66
CA ASN A 2 11.16 20.49 -39.29
C ASN A 2 11.96 19.52 -38.43
N ARG A 3 12.09 19.79 -37.15
CA ARG A 3 12.10 18.76 -36.13
C ARG A 3 11.43 19.27 -34.85
N ALA A 4 10.23 18.78 -34.61
CA ALA A 4 9.54 18.88 -33.36
C ALA A 4 10.20 17.95 -32.34
N VAL A 5 10.49 18.46 -31.14
CA VAL A 5 10.92 17.67 -29.97
C VAL A 5 9.67 17.42 -29.13
N VAL A 6 9.17 16.19 -29.19
CA VAL A 6 8.13 15.66 -28.28
C VAL A 6 8.86 15.11 -27.06
N ALA A 7 8.65 15.72 -25.91
CA ALA A 7 9.11 15.20 -24.63
C ALA A 7 8.17 14.07 -24.18
N LEU A 8 8.64 12.83 -24.25
CA LEU A 8 7.97 11.63 -23.75
C LEU A 8 8.30 11.49 -22.25
N LEU A 9 7.31 11.70 -21.40
CA LEU A 9 7.34 11.31 -19.99
C LEU A 9 7.23 9.78 -19.93
N GLY A 10 8.38 9.13 -19.74
CA GLY A 10 8.45 7.67 -19.56
C GLY A 10 8.04 7.27 -18.14
N THR A 11 6.85 6.73 -18.02
CA THR A 11 6.42 5.95 -16.86
C THR A 11 7.21 4.63 -16.87
N ILE A 12 8.16 4.47 -15.96
CA ILE A 12 8.83 3.19 -15.75
C ILE A 12 7.87 2.28 -14.97
N LEU A 13 7.16 1.45 -15.71
CA LEU A 13 6.41 0.31 -15.18
C LEU A 13 7.41 -0.84 -15.01
N VAL A 14 7.89 -1.09 -13.79
CA VAL A 14 8.64 -2.31 -13.48
C VAL A 14 7.63 -3.46 -13.44
N ALA A 15 7.42 -4.10 -14.58
CA ALA A 15 6.74 -5.37 -14.66
C ALA A 15 7.73 -6.47 -14.23
N ALA A 16 7.59 -6.98 -13.01
CA ALA A 16 8.23 -8.23 -12.61
C ALA A 16 7.62 -9.36 -13.45
N ALA A 17 8.34 -9.81 -14.44
CA ALA A 17 8.00 -11.00 -15.21
C ALA A 17 8.24 -12.25 -14.34
N ALA A 18 7.18 -12.71 -13.66
CA ALA A 18 7.10 -14.06 -13.14
C ALA A 18 6.84 -15.00 -14.32
N THR A 19 7.91 -15.51 -14.94
CA THR A 19 7.80 -16.60 -15.89
C THR A 19 7.42 -17.87 -15.16
N GLY A 20 6.24 -18.37 -15.48
CA GLY A 20 5.70 -19.62 -14.98
C GLY A 20 6.57 -20.81 -15.32
N PHE A 21 6.87 -21.62 -14.31
CA PHE A 21 7.14 -23.04 -14.46
C PHE A 21 5.99 -23.81 -13.82
N ALA A 22 4.94 -24.01 -14.61
CA ALA A 22 3.94 -25.01 -14.31
C ALA A 22 4.43 -26.34 -14.88
N GLN A 23 4.78 -27.29 -14.01
CA GLN A 23 4.71 -28.73 -14.37
C GLN A 23 4.44 -29.58 -13.13
N ASN A 24 3.23 -30.11 -13.09
CA ASN A 24 2.76 -31.40 -12.55
C ASN A 24 3.65 -32.11 -11.50
N ALA A 25 3.73 -31.56 -10.28
CA ALA A 25 3.78 -32.39 -9.09
C ALA A 25 2.31 -32.54 -8.63
N ARG A 26 1.83 -33.78 -8.44
CA ARG A 26 0.52 -34.04 -7.82
C ARG A 26 0.52 -33.35 -6.47
N ARG A 27 -0.09 -32.15 -6.40
CA ARG A 27 -0.37 -31.47 -5.16
C ARG A 27 -1.16 -32.44 -4.29
N ALA A 28 -0.55 -32.88 -3.19
CA ALA A 28 -1.35 -33.37 -2.07
C ALA A 28 -2.37 -32.27 -1.77
N PRO A 29 -3.65 -32.59 -1.56
CA PRO A 29 -4.67 -31.59 -1.33
C PRO A 29 -4.20 -30.72 -0.16
N ALA A 30 -4.06 -29.43 -0.39
CA ALA A 30 -3.90 -28.46 0.69
C ALA A 30 -5.18 -28.52 1.49
N ILE A 31 -5.16 -29.29 2.60
CA ILE A 31 -6.27 -29.31 3.53
C ILE A 31 -6.37 -27.88 4.06
N ALA A 32 -7.54 -27.31 3.92
CA ALA A 32 -7.83 -26.01 4.45
C ALA A 32 -7.42 -26.02 5.93
N SER A 33 -6.38 -25.32 6.26
CA SER A 33 -5.72 -25.35 7.58
C SER A 33 -6.63 -24.89 8.73
N SER A 34 -7.78 -24.29 8.43
CA SER A 34 -8.85 -23.96 9.35
C SER A 34 -9.54 -25.19 9.97
N ASP A 35 -9.71 -26.27 9.18
CA ASP A 35 -10.47 -27.45 9.64
C ASP A 35 -9.69 -28.28 10.66
N VAL A 36 -8.36 -28.29 10.59
CA VAL A 36 -7.53 -29.00 11.57
C VAL A 36 -7.42 -28.19 12.86
N LEU A 37 -7.24 -26.86 12.79
CA LEU A 37 -7.07 -26.03 13.98
C LEU A 37 -8.28 -26.10 14.91
N SER A 38 -9.50 -26.08 14.37
CA SER A 38 -10.75 -26.17 15.15
C SER A 38 -10.91 -27.53 15.88
N GLN A 39 -10.13 -28.55 15.52
CA GLN A 39 -10.14 -29.86 16.14
C GLN A 39 -9.12 -29.98 17.28
N ILE A 40 -8.15 -29.07 17.38
CA ILE A 40 -7.10 -29.12 18.39
C ILE A 40 -7.67 -28.66 19.72
N SER A 41 -7.58 -29.51 20.74
CA SER A 41 -7.99 -29.19 22.11
C SER A 41 -6.86 -28.50 22.85
N MET A 42 -7.17 -27.39 23.50
CA MET A 42 -6.29 -26.69 24.42
C MET A 42 -6.72 -26.97 25.84
N PHE A 43 -5.77 -27.26 26.72
CA PHE A 43 -6.02 -27.64 28.08
C PHE A 43 -5.36 -26.67 29.07
N SER A 44 -6.08 -26.37 30.18
CA SER A 44 -5.54 -25.65 31.32
C SER A 44 -5.22 -26.69 32.41
N TYR A 45 -3.95 -27.09 32.50
CA TYR A 45 -3.50 -28.15 33.42
C TYR A 45 -3.47 -27.66 34.88
N ARG A 46 -3.90 -28.51 35.81
CA ARG A 46 -4.00 -28.18 37.23
C ARG A 46 -2.75 -28.61 37.99
N GLU A 47 -2.35 -27.79 38.95
CA GLU A 47 -1.19 -28.03 39.80
C GLU A 47 -1.23 -29.41 40.49
N GLY A 48 -0.11 -30.13 40.47
CA GLY A 48 0.06 -31.44 41.05
C GLY A 48 -0.68 -32.59 40.35
N LYS A 49 -1.41 -32.30 39.24
CA LYS A 49 -2.19 -33.29 38.48
C LYS A 49 -1.44 -33.79 37.25
N LYS A 50 -1.68 -35.07 36.93
CA LYS A 50 -1.20 -35.69 35.70
C LYS A 50 -2.39 -35.91 34.76
N SER A 51 -2.23 -35.44 33.50
CA SER A 51 -3.21 -35.63 32.43
C SER A 51 -2.64 -36.54 31.35
N SER A 52 -3.49 -37.36 30.76
CA SER A 52 -3.17 -38.19 29.60
C SER A 52 -3.91 -37.64 28.38
N LEU A 53 -3.20 -37.53 27.27
CA LEU A 53 -3.73 -37.04 26.01
C LEU A 53 -3.46 -38.09 24.93
N ASN A 54 -4.38 -38.20 23.96
CA ASN A 54 -4.14 -38.95 22.74
C ASN A 54 -3.72 -38.02 21.59
N PHE A 55 -2.88 -38.50 20.71
CA PHE A 55 -2.61 -37.86 19.44
C PHE A 55 -3.44 -38.51 18.33
N ARG A 56 -4.04 -37.66 17.49
CA ARG A 56 -4.78 -38.06 16.30
C ARG A 56 -4.05 -37.60 15.05
N GLY A 57 -3.94 -38.51 14.06
CA GLY A 57 -3.39 -38.22 12.74
C GLY A 57 -4.28 -37.29 11.92
N THR A 58 -3.66 -36.37 11.21
CA THR A 58 -4.32 -35.59 10.17
C THR A 58 -4.32 -36.36 8.84
N PRO A 59 -5.03 -35.93 7.79
CA PRO A 59 -4.94 -36.56 6.48
C PRO A 59 -3.53 -36.62 5.88
N VAL A 60 -2.59 -35.79 6.35
CA VAL A 60 -1.16 -35.87 5.97
C VAL A 60 -0.50 -37.15 6.53
N ALA A 61 -0.96 -37.61 7.67
CA ALA A 61 -0.45 -38.79 8.38
C ALA A 61 -1.62 -39.57 9.01
N ALA A 62 -2.56 -40.00 8.19
CA ALA A 62 -3.87 -40.53 8.63
C ALA A 62 -3.78 -41.77 9.57
N ASN A 63 -2.74 -42.55 9.43
CA ASN A 63 -2.51 -43.73 10.27
C ASN A 63 -1.70 -43.42 11.55
N ALA A 64 -1.07 -42.23 11.59
CA ALA A 64 -0.26 -41.84 12.72
C ALA A 64 -1.09 -41.62 13.97
N ASN A 65 -0.58 -42.04 15.09
CA ASN A 65 -1.22 -41.94 16.39
C ASN A 65 -0.17 -41.76 17.49
N GLY A 66 -0.62 -41.61 18.73
CA GLY A 66 0.30 -41.48 19.85
C GLY A 66 -0.41 -41.10 21.13
N ALA A 67 0.38 -40.95 22.18
CA ALA A 67 -0.08 -40.47 23.47
C ALA A 67 0.90 -39.51 24.10
N ALA A 68 0.41 -38.57 24.88
CA ALA A 68 1.25 -37.72 25.70
C ALA A 68 0.75 -37.77 27.17
N SER A 69 1.68 -37.61 28.10
CA SER A 69 1.37 -37.32 29.48
C SER A 69 1.92 -35.98 29.86
N VAL A 70 1.14 -35.19 30.56
CA VAL A 70 1.51 -33.87 31.09
C VAL A 70 1.32 -33.88 32.60
N LYS A 71 2.38 -33.60 33.36
CA LYS A 71 2.33 -33.32 34.80
C LYS A 71 2.70 -31.87 35.02
N TYR A 72 1.78 -31.09 35.55
CA TYR A 72 2.03 -29.68 35.85
C TYR A 72 2.33 -29.55 37.35
N GLU A 73 3.52 -29.01 37.68
CA GLU A 73 4.00 -28.87 39.04
C GLU A 73 5.05 -27.75 39.12
N ASP A 74 5.02 -26.94 40.16
CA ASP A 74 5.97 -25.84 40.43
C ASP A 74 6.14 -24.89 39.21
N GLY A 75 5.03 -24.54 38.54
CA GLY A 75 5.03 -23.64 37.41
C GLY A 75 5.53 -24.24 36.08
N ASN A 76 5.79 -25.54 36.01
CA ASN A 76 6.30 -26.23 34.84
C ASN A 76 5.45 -27.45 34.47
N ALA A 77 5.25 -27.65 33.21
CA ALA A 77 4.65 -28.86 32.66
C ALA A 77 5.74 -29.83 32.21
N ASP A 78 5.86 -30.98 32.88
CA ASP A 78 6.66 -32.11 32.39
C ASP A 78 5.85 -32.86 31.33
N ILE A 79 6.31 -32.81 30.08
CA ILE A 79 5.66 -33.39 28.91
C ILE A 79 6.43 -34.62 28.48
N SER A 80 5.76 -35.76 28.34
CA SER A 80 6.31 -36.96 27.71
C SER A 80 5.36 -37.42 26.60
N ALA A 81 5.83 -37.37 25.37
CA ALA A 81 5.03 -37.73 24.18
C ALA A 81 5.67 -38.93 23.46
N LYS A 82 4.83 -39.87 23.02
CA LYS A 82 5.19 -41.03 22.19
C LYS A 82 4.28 -41.06 21.00
N VAL A 83 4.85 -41.32 19.83
CA VAL A 83 4.13 -41.36 18.56
C VAL A 83 4.43 -42.64 17.82
N SER A 84 3.53 -43.07 16.95
CA SER A 84 3.64 -44.26 16.12
C SER A 84 3.09 -43.99 14.73
N ASP A 85 3.52 -44.80 13.78
CA ASP A 85 3.04 -44.83 12.39
C ASP A 85 3.15 -43.50 11.63
N LEU A 86 4.14 -42.68 12.03
CA LEU A 86 4.50 -41.48 11.29
C LEU A 86 5.11 -41.87 9.94
N PRO A 87 4.70 -41.28 8.81
CA PRO A 87 5.37 -41.49 7.53
C PRO A 87 6.81 -40.96 7.58
N ALA A 88 7.71 -41.45 6.73
CA ALA A 88 9.05 -40.86 6.60
C ALA A 88 8.90 -39.38 6.19
N PRO A 89 9.53 -38.40 6.89
CA PRO A 89 9.28 -36.96 6.64
C PRO A 89 9.53 -36.56 5.19
N GLY A 90 10.56 -37.10 4.55
CA GLY A 90 10.91 -36.84 3.13
C GLY A 90 9.83 -37.23 2.12
N THR A 91 8.86 -38.08 2.49
CA THR A 91 7.76 -38.46 1.61
C THR A 91 6.69 -37.35 1.53
N LEU A 92 6.70 -36.44 2.49
CA LEU A 92 5.75 -35.31 2.59
C LEU A 92 6.26 -34.05 1.85
N GLY A 93 7.54 -34.02 1.45
CA GLY A 93 8.15 -32.87 0.79
C GLY A 93 9.57 -32.57 1.31
N PRO A 94 9.99 -31.32 1.38
CA PRO A 94 11.32 -30.92 1.85
C PRO A 94 11.44 -30.99 3.38
N TYR A 95 11.07 -32.11 3.96
CA TYR A 95 11.07 -32.35 5.40
C TYR A 95 12.03 -33.46 5.78
N THR A 96 12.68 -33.31 6.94
CA THR A 96 13.68 -34.29 7.42
C THR A 96 13.38 -34.79 8.81
N THR A 97 12.47 -34.13 9.54
CA THR A 97 12.22 -34.41 10.94
C THR A 97 10.80 -34.09 11.34
N TYR A 98 10.40 -34.55 12.53
CA TYR A 98 9.17 -34.14 13.20
C TYR A 98 9.49 -33.35 14.48
N VAL A 99 8.77 -32.24 14.69
CA VAL A 99 8.93 -31.38 15.85
C VAL A 99 7.63 -31.36 16.66
N LEU A 100 7.76 -31.50 17.97
CA LEU A 100 6.68 -31.27 18.91
C LEU A 100 6.59 -29.78 19.24
N TRP A 101 5.39 -29.24 19.23
CA TRP A 101 5.08 -27.86 19.60
C TRP A 101 4.07 -27.78 20.74
N THR A 102 4.26 -26.79 21.61
CA THR A 102 3.19 -26.30 22.47
C THR A 102 2.58 -25.07 21.82
N LEU A 103 1.24 -25.01 21.78
CA LEU A 103 0.49 -23.86 21.27
C LEU A 103 -0.09 -23.09 22.44
N THR A 104 0.16 -21.79 22.50
CA THR A 104 -0.35 -20.89 23.54
C THR A 104 -1.78 -20.41 23.20
N PRO A 105 -2.55 -19.85 24.15
CA PRO A 105 -3.90 -19.35 23.91
C PRO A 105 -3.99 -18.24 22.86
N ASP A 106 -2.95 -17.43 22.74
CA ASP A 106 -2.83 -16.35 21.73
C ASP A 106 -2.33 -16.83 20.36
N GLY A 107 -2.15 -18.16 20.19
CA GLY A 107 -1.83 -18.79 18.93
C GLY A 107 -0.34 -18.87 18.59
N HIS A 108 0.56 -18.56 19.53
CA HIS A 108 1.99 -18.76 19.31
C HIS A 108 2.38 -20.23 19.52
N ALA A 109 3.28 -20.71 18.66
CA ALA A 109 3.85 -22.05 18.77
C ALA A 109 5.27 -21.98 19.35
N VAL A 110 5.57 -22.83 20.32
CA VAL A 110 6.91 -22.95 20.92
C VAL A 110 7.48 -24.33 20.58
N ASN A 111 8.64 -24.35 19.93
CA ASN A 111 9.37 -25.55 19.57
C ASN A 111 9.85 -26.30 20.82
N GLN A 112 9.34 -27.48 21.03
CA GLN A 112 9.68 -28.34 22.18
C GLN A 112 10.80 -29.33 21.85
N GLY A 113 11.22 -29.39 20.59
CA GLY A 113 12.28 -30.25 20.11
C GLY A 113 11.84 -31.34 19.16
N VAL A 114 12.82 -32.04 18.66
CA VAL A 114 12.63 -33.14 17.70
C VAL A 114 12.11 -34.37 18.40
N ILE A 115 11.11 -35.02 17.82
CA ILE A 115 10.70 -36.35 18.21
C ILE A 115 11.75 -37.33 17.69
N GLY A 116 12.54 -37.90 18.62
CA GLY A 116 13.67 -38.76 18.30
C GLY A 116 13.26 -40.16 17.83
N SER A 117 14.13 -40.77 17.01
CA SER A 117 14.04 -42.14 16.44
C SER A 117 12.78 -42.38 15.58
N TYR A 118 12.99 -42.58 14.26
CA TYR A 118 11.92 -42.85 13.28
C TYR A 118 11.96 -44.31 12.75
N GLU A 119 12.70 -45.18 13.40
CA GLU A 119 12.68 -46.59 12.99
C GLU A 119 11.25 -47.12 13.12
N GLY A 120 10.68 -47.56 12.00
CA GLY A 120 9.30 -48.04 11.95
C GLY A 120 8.21 -46.98 12.24
N GLY A 121 8.47 -45.70 12.05
CA GLY A 121 7.50 -44.63 12.27
C GLY A 121 7.22 -44.29 13.74
N LYS A 122 8.08 -44.73 14.68
CA LYS A 122 7.98 -44.55 16.12
C LYS A 122 8.94 -43.51 16.63
N GLY A 123 8.49 -42.68 17.57
CA GLY A 123 9.34 -41.70 18.21
C GLY A 123 8.87 -41.28 19.59
N GLU A 124 9.79 -40.73 20.39
CA GLU A 124 9.46 -40.19 21.71
C GLU A 124 10.22 -38.89 21.97
N ILE A 125 9.63 -38.06 22.85
CA ILE A 125 10.27 -36.86 23.37
C ILE A 125 9.84 -36.64 24.81
N LYS A 126 10.78 -36.13 25.63
CA LYS A 126 10.52 -35.61 26.97
C LYS A 126 11.01 -34.18 27.04
N THR A 127 10.17 -33.27 27.51
CA THR A 127 10.50 -31.83 27.56
C THR A 127 9.78 -31.20 28.73
N LYS A 128 10.15 -29.93 29.03
CA LYS A 128 9.50 -29.09 30.04
C LYS A 128 9.00 -27.80 29.39
N TYR A 129 7.82 -27.35 29.82
CA TYR A 129 7.24 -26.12 29.34
C TYR A 129 6.70 -25.26 30.50
N GLY A 130 7.09 -23.98 30.56
CA GLY A 130 6.79 -23.06 31.66
C GLY A 130 5.41 -22.42 31.62
N ALA A 131 4.36 -23.15 31.26
CA ALA A 131 2.99 -22.66 31.29
C ALA A 131 2.00 -23.78 31.62
N SER A 132 0.84 -23.42 32.21
CA SER A 132 -0.23 -24.33 32.56
C SER A 132 -1.29 -24.51 31.46
N GLN A 133 -1.31 -23.62 30.45
CA GLN A 133 -2.33 -23.67 29.38
C GLN A 133 -1.68 -23.77 28.01
N PHE A 134 -1.90 -24.89 27.33
CA PHE A 134 -1.39 -25.11 25.98
C PHE A 134 -2.07 -26.31 25.30
N ALA A 135 -1.91 -26.37 23.97
CA ALA A 135 -2.19 -27.55 23.15
C ALA A 135 -0.87 -28.13 22.61
N LEU A 136 -0.91 -29.37 22.11
CA LEU A 136 0.21 -30.05 21.52
C LEU A 136 -0.06 -30.38 20.04
N ILE A 137 0.89 -30.06 19.17
CA ILE A 137 0.88 -30.53 17.77
C ILE A 137 2.25 -31.11 17.39
N VAL A 138 2.27 -31.94 16.36
CA VAL A 138 3.48 -32.47 15.74
C VAL A 138 3.44 -32.12 14.26
N THR A 139 4.50 -31.46 13.78
CA THR A 139 4.63 -31.09 12.37
C THR A 139 5.87 -31.72 11.73
N ALA A 140 5.80 -31.95 10.41
CA ALA A 140 6.97 -32.32 9.63
C ALA A 140 7.79 -31.06 9.29
N GLU A 141 9.08 -31.06 9.62
CA GLU A 141 9.93 -29.86 9.50
C GLU A 141 11.17 -30.12 8.66
N PRO A 142 11.68 -29.08 7.94
CA PRO A 142 12.91 -29.21 7.17
C PRO A 142 14.15 -29.37 8.05
N HIS A 143 14.15 -28.81 9.27
CA HIS A 143 15.22 -28.94 10.25
C HIS A 143 14.72 -28.74 11.69
N PHE A 144 15.55 -29.07 12.65
CA PHE A 144 15.17 -29.09 14.07
C PHE A 144 15.00 -27.71 14.72
N ALA A 145 15.64 -26.65 14.19
CA ALA A 145 15.70 -25.33 14.82
C ALA A 145 14.64 -24.36 14.28
N VAL A 146 13.63 -24.83 13.56
CA VAL A 146 12.53 -23.98 13.08
C VAL A 146 11.88 -23.22 14.22
N SER A 147 11.58 -21.93 14.01
CA SER A 147 10.98 -21.06 15.03
C SER A 147 9.45 -20.96 14.95
N ALA A 148 8.85 -21.47 13.88
CA ALA A 148 7.40 -21.62 13.75
C ALA A 148 7.08 -22.92 12.99
N PRO A 149 5.90 -23.52 13.23
CA PRO A 149 5.52 -24.78 12.62
C PRO A 149 5.26 -24.64 11.12
N SER A 150 5.53 -25.71 10.38
CA SER A 150 5.12 -25.82 9.00
C SER A 150 3.60 -25.98 8.88
N THR A 151 3.09 -25.85 7.65
CA THR A 151 1.70 -26.19 7.32
C THR A 151 1.41 -27.70 7.37
N MET A 152 2.44 -28.56 7.51
CA MET A 152 2.36 -30.00 7.51
C MET A 152 2.17 -30.57 8.92
N ILE A 153 1.00 -30.29 9.52
CA ILE A 153 0.62 -30.85 10.80
C ILE A 153 0.34 -32.33 10.64
N ALA A 154 1.15 -33.18 11.26
CA ALA A 154 1.00 -34.64 11.21
C ALA A 154 0.03 -35.15 12.31
N LEU A 155 0.20 -34.63 13.53
CA LEU A 155 -0.59 -35.04 14.70
C LEU A 155 -1.04 -33.83 15.48
N TYR A 156 -2.20 -33.98 16.16
CA TYR A 156 -2.70 -33.01 17.14
C TYR A 156 -3.29 -33.74 18.36
N ASN A 157 -3.27 -33.09 19.52
CA ASN A 157 -3.79 -33.68 20.73
C ASN A 157 -5.31 -33.60 20.81
N VAL A 158 -5.89 -34.66 21.38
CA VAL A 158 -7.31 -34.76 21.79
C VAL A 158 -7.37 -35.23 23.24
N ALA A 159 -8.48 -34.95 23.91
CA ALA A 159 -8.70 -35.45 25.27
C ALA A 159 -8.69 -36.99 25.33
N ASP A 160 -8.13 -37.51 26.42
CA ASP A 160 -8.25 -38.90 26.87
C ASP A 160 -8.70 -38.86 28.34
N GLU A 161 -7.82 -39.08 29.30
CA GLU A 161 -8.05 -38.84 30.70
C GLU A 161 -7.42 -37.50 31.13
N VAL A 162 -8.21 -36.42 31.08
CA VAL A 162 -7.69 -35.07 31.33
C VAL A 162 -8.37 -34.42 32.52
N GLU A 163 -7.60 -34.18 33.58
CA GLU A 163 -8.03 -33.36 34.73
C GLU A 163 -7.68 -31.89 34.45
N ALA A 164 -8.28 -31.29 33.39
CA ALA A 164 -8.02 -29.91 32.95
C ALA A 164 -9.27 -29.33 32.29
N ASP A 165 -9.39 -28.01 32.28
CA ASP A 165 -10.44 -27.33 31.54
C ASP A 165 -10.08 -27.31 30.05
N GLU A 166 -11.01 -27.71 29.19
CA GLU A 166 -10.81 -27.79 27.73
C GLU A 166 -11.36 -26.55 27.03
N SER A 167 -10.61 -26.04 26.07
CA SER A 167 -11.04 -25.07 25.07
C SER A 167 -10.53 -25.50 23.68
N LYS A 168 -10.80 -24.71 22.63
CA LYS A 168 -10.29 -25.00 21.28
C LYS A 168 -9.28 -23.98 20.83
N VAL A 169 -8.30 -24.43 20.04
CA VAL A 169 -7.37 -23.53 19.36
C VAL A 169 -8.12 -22.82 18.25
N THR A 170 -8.12 -21.49 18.28
CA THR A 170 -8.82 -20.65 17.30
C THR A 170 -7.89 -20.08 16.22
N THR A 171 -6.63 -19.87 16.56
CA THR A 171 -5.64 -19.27 15.69
C THR A 171 -4.27 -19.93 15.85
N LEU A 172 -3.47 -19.85 14.81
CA LEU A 172 -2.03 -20.11 14.85
C LEU A 172 -1.36 -18.95 14.14
N THR A 173 -0.57 -18.17 14.88
CA THR A 173 -0.09 -16.85 14.48
C THR A 173 0.87 -16.91 13.30
N GLU A 174 1.75 -17.91 13.30
CA GLU A 174 2.76 -18.09 12.26
C GLU A 174 2.81 -19.55 11.81
N ARG A 175 2.87 -19.74 10.50
CA ARG A 175 3.10 -21.04 9.86
C ARG A 175 3.90 -20.86 8.58
N TYR A 176 4.78 -21.80 8.27
CA TYR A 176 5.59 -21.78 7.07
C TYR A 176 5.16 -22.84 6.07
N ASP A 177 5.03 -22.42 4.82
CA ASP A 177 4.84 -23.32 3.68
C ASP A 177 6.18 -23.50 2.96
N TYR A 178 6.77 -24.67 3.11
CA TYR A 178 8.04 -25.02 2.48
C TYR A 178 7.86 -25.70 1.11
N SER A 179 6.66 -25.76 0.56
CA SER A 179 6.35 -26.45 -0.72
C SER A 179 7.16 -25.92 -1.92
N ALA A 180 7.62 -24.66 -1.84
CA ALA A 180 8.49 -24.07 -2.86
C ALA A 180 9.95 -24.54 -2.79
N ILE A 181 10.38 -25.17 -1.70
CA ILE A 181 11.74 -25.68 -1.53
C ILE A 181 11.87 -27.03 -2.26
N LYS A 182 12.88 -27.14 -3.10
CA LYS A 182 13.12 -28.38 -3.85
C LYS A 182 13.57 -29.51 -2.91
N PRO A 183 12.89 -30.67 -2.87
CA PRO A 183 13.28 -31.79 -2.05
C PRO A 183 14.67 -32.30 -2.40
N ILE A 184 15.48 -32.66 -1.38
CA ILE A 184 16.80 -33.24 -1.48
C ILE A 184 16.69 -34.66 -0.91
N ALA A 185 17.12 -35.67 -1.69
CA ALA A 185 17.15 -37.05 -1.22
C ALA A 185 18.19 -37.20 -0.11
N ILE A 186 17.81 -37.88 0.96
CA ILE A 186 18.72 -38.28 2.03
C ILE A 186 19.47 -39.54 1.54
N ASP A 187 20.78 -39.49 1.68
CA ASP A 187 21.73 -40.59 1.35
C ASP A 187 22.77 -40.59 2.46
N GLU A 188 22.83 -41.63 3.24
CA GLU A 188 23.67 -41.70 4.44
C GLU A 188 25.18 -41.51 4.12
N ASP A 189 25.61 -41.86 2.92
CA ASP A 189 27.00 -41.71 2.49
C ASP A 189 27.31 -40.35 1.87
N LYS A 190 26.36 -39.78 1.08
CA LYS A 190 26.58 -38.57 0.28
C LYS A 190 25.84 -37.32 0.79
N SER A 191 24.67 -37.53 1.34
CA SER A 191 23.80 -36.47 1.82
C SER A 191 23.05 -36.89 3.09
N PRO A 192 23.78 -37.13 4.20
CA PRO A 192 23.16 -37.54 5.46
C PRO A 192 22.16 -36.49 5.97
N ALA A 193 21.18 -36.95 6.73
CA ALA A 193 20.10 -36.10 7.21
C ALA A 193 20.53 -34.74 7.84
N PRO A 194 21.59 -34.68 8.67
CA PRO A 194 22.07 -33.40 9.20
C PRO A 194 22.52 -32.39 8.13
N LEU A 195 23.20 -32.90 7.07
CA LEU A 195 23.66 -32.05 5.97
C LEU A 195 22.49 -31.56 5.10
N VAL A 196 21.49 -32.41 4.87
CA VAL A 196 20.25 -32.02 4.17
C VAL A 196 19.50 -30.94 4.96
N GLN A 197 19.42 -31.08 6.29
CA GLN A 197 18.84 -30.04 7.17
C GLN A 197 19.55 -28.70 7.02
N ALA A 198 20.88 -28.69 7.02
CA ALA A 198 21.68 -27.48 6.85
C ALA A 198 21.46 -26.82 5.49
N ARG A 199 21.38 -27.60 4.41
CA ARG A 199 21.05 -27.09 3.07
C ARG A 199 19.66 -26.48 3.01
N TYR A 200 18.67 -27.12 3.60
CA TYR A 200 17.31 -26.56 3.68
C TYR A 200 17.30 -25.27 4.50
N ALA A 201 17.95 -25.23 5.64
CA ALA A 201 17.99 -24.04 6.48
C ALA A 201 18.58 -22.82 5.77
N VAL A 202 19.71 -23.00 5.04
CA VAL A 202 20.31 -21.91 4.24
C VAL A 202 19.37 -21.49 3.09
N ALA A 203 18.77 -22.46 2.37
CA ALA A 203 17.84 -22.15 1.29
C ALA A 203 16.59 -21.41 1.77
N ILE A 204 16.08 -21.78 2.95
CA ILE A 204 14.94 -21.10 3.59
C ILE A 204 15.32 -19.67 3.98
N ALA A 205 16.49 -19.45 4.60
CA ALA A 205 16.97 -18.11 4.93
C ALA A 205 17.13 -17.24 3.67
N ASP A 206 17.67 -17.79 2.59
CA ASP A 206 17.79 -17.10 1.30
C ASP A 206 16.41 -16.70 0.73
N SER A 207 15.43 -17.59 0.80
CA SER A 207 14.09 -17.38 0.25
C SER A 207 13.33 -16.23 0.91
N VAL A 208 13.65 -15.89 2.16
CA VAL A 208 13.08 -14.72 2.89
C VAL A 208 13.95 -13.47 2.77
N GLY A 209 14.96 -13.49 1.90
CA GLY A 209 15.78 -12.32 1.60
C GLY A 209 16.96 -12.10 2.56
N ALA A 210 17.46 -13.15 3.25
CA ALA A 210 18.55 -13.00 4.22
C ALA A 210 19.84 -12.43 3.59
N LYS A 211 20.12 -12.71 2.31
CA LYS A 211 21.22 -12.07 1.58
C LYS A 211 21.13 -10.54 1.56
N GLN A 212 19.94 -10.00 1.50
CA GLN A 212 19.69 -8.56 1.41
C GLN A 212 19.54 -7.90 2.78
N TYR A 213 18.75 -8.53 3.66
CA TYR A 213 18.31 -7.91 4.92
C TYR A 213 19.09 -8.36 6.15
N ALA A 214 19.87 -9.46 6.03
CA ALA A 214 20.74 -9.98 7.08
C ALA A 214 22.06 -10.54 6.50
N PRO A 215 22.82 -9.76 5.71
CA PRO A 215 23.94 -10.28 4.92
C PRO A 215 25.06 -10.89 5.77
N GLN A 216 25.33 -10.37 6.96
CA GLN A 216 26.37 -10.89 7.85
C GLN A 216 26.00 -12.26 8.41
N GLN A 217 24.76 -12.40 8.92
CA GLN A 217 24.24 -13.66 9.45
C GLN A 217 24.12 -14.71 8.35
N PHE A 218 23.68 -14.32 7.15
CA PHE A 218 23.60 -15.22 6.01
C PHE A 218 24.98 -15.71 5.53
N ALA A 219 25.97 -14.84 5.53
CA ALA A 219 27.35 -15.23 5.21
C ALA A 219 27.90 -16.22 6.23
N ALA A 220 27.66 -16.02 7.53
CA ALA A 220 28.06 -16.94 8.59
C ALA A 220 27.39 -18.32 8.42
N ALA A 221 26.07 -18.34 8.14
CA ALA A 221 25.33 -19.57 7.87
C ALA A 221 25.89 -20.34 6.66
N SER A 222 26.16 -19.61 5.56
CA SER A 222 26.73 -20.17 4.34
C SER A 222 28.14 -20.74 4.54
N GLN A 223 28.96 -20.05 5.36
CA GLN A 223 30.27 -20.52 5.73
C GLN A 223 30.18 -21.85 6.51
N LYS A 224 29.29 -21.93 7.51
CA LYS A 224 29.08 -23.14 8.31
C LYS A 224 28.58 -24.30 7.47
N LEU A 225 27.70 -24.06 6.50
CA LEU A 225 27.30 -25.07 5.53
C LEU A 225 28.51 -25.58 4.71
N GLY A 226 29.35 -24.65 4.23
CA GLY A 226 30.56 -25.01 3.51
C GLY A 226 31.57 -25.83 4.37
N GLU A 227 31.67 -25.58 5.65
CA GLU A 227 32.46 -26.38 6.61
C GLU A 227 31.87 -27.80 6.72
N ALA A 228 30.54 -27.91 6.90
CA ALA A 228 29.84 -29.20 6.96
C ALA A 228 30.04 -30.05 5.67
N GLU A 229 29.90 -29.40 4.53
CA GLU A 229 30.08 -30.07 3.22
C GLU A 229 31.50 -30.56 2.98
N ARG A 230 32.50 -29.76 3.34
CA ARG A 230 33.90 -30.16 3.26
C ARG A 230 34.22 -31.32 4.21
N ALA A 231 33.73 -31.26 5.44
CA ALA A 231 33.90 -32.33 6.41
C ALA A 231 33.25 -33.65 5.93
N ALA A 232 32.00 -33.56 5.39
CA ALA A 232 31.29 -34.71 4.86
C ALA A 232 32.05 -35.41 3.72
N GLN A 233 32.81 -34.66 2.90
CA GLN A 233 33.59 -35.17 1.77
C GLN A 233 35.03 -35.52 2.13
N ALA A 234 35.46 -35.37 3.37
CA ALA A 234 36.81 -35.57 3.78
C ALA A 234 37.21 -37.07 3.66
N LYS A 235 38.48 -37.34 3.25
CA LYS A 235 38.98 -38.70 3.10
C LYS A 235 39.15 -39.39 4.46
N LYS A 236 39.53 -38.63 5.49
CA LYS A 236 39.72 -39.19 6.83
C LYS A 236 38.38 -39.36 7.56
N SER A 237 38.22 -40.52 8.19
CA SER A 237 37.00 -40.82 8.95
C SER A 237 36.82 -39.90 10.18
N SER A 238 37.90 -39.42 10.80
CA SER A 238 37.86 -38.46 11.88
C SER A 238 37.14 -37.18 11.46
N ASP A 239 37.53 -36.63 10.30
CA ASP A 239 37.03 -35.37 9.80
C ASP A 239 35.55 -35.48 9.38
N ARG A 240 35.14 -36.65 8.81
CA ARG A 240 33.73 -36.93 8.48
C ARG A 240 32.83 -36.99 9.71
N LYS A 241 33.38 -37.41 10.86
CA LYS A 241 32.61 -37.44 12.12
C LYS A 241 32.25 -36.04 12.66
N GLU A 242 32.94 -34.99 12.21
CA GLU A 242 32.67 -33.60 12.59
C GLU A 242 31.55 -32.97 11.74
N ALA A 243 31.28 -33.54 10.54
CA ALA A 243 30.28 -32.99 9.60
C ALA A 243 28.88 -32.76 10.24
N PRO A 244 28.30 -33.66 11.05
CA PRO A 244 27.01 -33.40 11.72
C PRO A 244 27.05 -32.24 12.69
N GLY A 245 28.19 -31.99 13.35
CA GLY A 245 28.38 -30.83 14.23
C GLY A 245 28.32 -29.52 13.45
N PHE A 246 29.13 -29.39 12.38
CA PHE A 246 29.10 -28.23 11.50
C PHE A 246 27.73 -28.03 10.83
N ALA A 247 27.07 -29.11 10.42
CA ALA A 247 25.73 -29.04 9.86
C ALA A 247 24.72 -28.48 10.87
N ARG A 248 24.81 -28.91 12.14
CA ARG A 248 23.96 -28.37 13.22
C ARG A 248 24.19 -26.87 13.45
N GLU A 249 25.46 -26.44 13.46
CA GLU A 249 25.82 -25.02 13.56
C GLU A 249 25.29 -24.22 12.37
N ALA A 250 25.38 -24.76 11.15
CA ALA A 250 24.82 -24.13 9.94
C ALA A 250 23.31 -23.95 10.04
N VAL A 251 22.57 -24.94 10.54
CA VAL A 251 21.11 -24.84 10.77
C VAL A 251 20.79 -23.71 11.74
N ILE A 252 21.49 -23.63 12.87
CA ILE A 252 21.26 -22.58 13.89
C ILE A 252 21.55 -21.20 13.29
N ALA A 253 22.72 -21.02 12.66
CA ALA A 253 23.10 -19.76 12.03
C ALA A 253 22.12 -19.34 10.91
N SER A 254 21.58 -20.30 10.16
CA SER A 254 20.59 -20.04 9.11
C SER A 254 19.26 -19.56 9.69
N GLU A 255 18.80 -20.14 10.78
CA GLU A 255 17.57 -19.71 11.45
C GLU A 255 17.73 -18.32 12.06
N ASP A 256 18.92 -17.99 12.60
CA ASP A 256 19.23 -16.63 13.05
C ASP A 256 19.23 -15.63 11.88
N ALA A 257 19.82 -16.00 10.73
CA ALA A 257 19.80 -15.20 9.52
C ALA A 257 18.37 -14.99 9.00
N ARG A 258 17.54 -16.05 9.01
CA ARG A 258 16.13 -15.98 8.61
C ARG A 258 15.34 -15.03 9.49
N ARG A 259 15.47 -15.12 10.82
CA ARG A 259 14.78 -14.23 11.76
C ARG A 259 15.23 -12.78 11.59
N ALA A 260 16.53 -12.53 11.46
CA ALA A 260 17.07 -11.20 11.21
C ALA A 260 16.55 -10.61 9.88
N ALA A 261 16.45 -11.43 8.83
CA ALA A 261 15.92 -11.01 7.54
C ALA A 261 14.43 -10.62 7.62
N MET A 262 13.63 -11.36 8.36
CA MET A 262 12.21 -11.03 8.56
C MET A 262 12.03 -9.68 9.26
N VAL A 263 12.85 -9.39 10.29
CA VAL A 263 12.87 -8.08 10.95
C VAL A 263 13.28 -6.99 9.96
N GLY A 264 14.39 -7.17 9.25
CA GLY A 264 14.89 -6.19 8.27
C GLY A 264 13.90 -5.92 7.13
N THR A 265 13.19 -6.95 6.65
CA THR A 265 12.14 -6.80 5.64
C THR A 265 10.96 -5.98 6.17
N SER A 266 10.54 -6.24 7.41
CA SER A 266 9.45 -5.51 8.07
C SER A 266 9.81 -4.04 8.26
N GLU A 267 11.03 -3.75 8.71
CA GLU A 267 11.54 -2.39 8.89
C GLU A 267 11.63 -1.64 7.56
N ALA A 268 12.17 -2.29 6.51
CA ALA A 268 12.25 -1.70 5.17
C ALA A 268 10.88 -1.36 4.60
N LYS A 269 9.89 -2.24 4.78
CA LYS A 269 8.51 -1.99 4.37
C LYS A 269 7.87 -0.82 5.14
N ALA A 270 8.03 -0.78 6.45
CA ALA A 270 7.53 0.30 7.29
C ALA A 270 8.17 1.65 6.92
N GLU A 271 9.46 1.68 6.58
CA GLU A 271 10.14 2.88 6.11
C GLU A 271 9.61 3.34 4.74
N GLN A 272 9.41 2.42 3.81
CA GLN A 272 8.81 2.73 2.51
C GLN A 272 7.40 3.30 2.64
N GLU A 273 6.58 2.74 3.53
CA GLU A 273 5.24 3.25 3.81
C GLU A 273 5.29 4.67 4.42
N ARG A 274 6.22 4.93 5.36
CA ARG A 274 6.44 6.28 5.92
C ARG A 274 6.85 7.29 4.87
N GLN A 275 7.79 6.93 3.99
CA GLN A 275 8.23 7.80 2.89
C GLN A 275 7.10 8.09 1.90
N ALA A 276 6.31 7.09 1.54
CA ALA A 276 5.16 7.25 0.66
C ALA A 276 4.07 8.15 1.29
N ALA A 277 3.81 8.01 2.59
CA ALA A 277 2.88 8.85 3.32
C ALA A 277 3.37 10.32 3.40
N ALA A 278 4.67 10.53 3.69
CA ALA A 278 5.28 11.85 3.73
C ALA A 278 5.22 12.54 2.35
N ALA A 279 5.50 11.81 1.27
CA ALA A 279 5.40 12.36 -0.09
C ALA A 279 3.96 12.77 -0.46
N LYS A 280 2.97 11.98 -0.09
CA LYS A 280 1.54 12.32 -0.28
C LYS A 280 1.14 13.56 0.52
N ALA A 281 1.59 13.67 1.77
CA ALA A 281 1.29 14.83 2.62
C ALA A 281 1.92 16.11 2.05
N ALA A 282 3.17 16.05 1.59
CA ALA A 282 3.85 17.18 0.96
C ALA A 282 3.15 17.65 -0.34
N GLU A 283 2.70 16.72 -1.17
CA GLU A 283 1.95 17.05 -2.40
C GLU A 283 0.58 17.66 -2.08
N ALA A 284 -0.14 17.12 -1.10
CA ALA A 284 -1.41 17.68 -0.66
C ALA A 284 -1.26 19.12 -0.12
N GLU A 285 -0.21 19.39 0.66
CA GLU A 285 0.09 20.74 1.17
C GLU A 285 0.47 21.70 0.03
N ARG A 286 1.25 21.23 -0.96
CA ARG A 286 1.58 22.02 -2.15
C ARG A 286 0.32 22.42 -2.94
N VAL A 287 -0.58 21.46 -3.18
CA VAL A 287 -1.85 21.72 -3.87
C VAL A 287 -2.72 22.72 -3.08
N ARG A 288 -2.82 22.52 -1.76
CA ARG A 288 -3.57 23.41 -0.87
C ARG A 288 -3.00 24.82 -0.89
N SER A 289 -1.71 25.00 -0.70
CA SER A 289 -1.02 26.29 -0.72
C SER A 289 -1.21 27.01 -2.06
N THR A 290 -1.11 26.27 -3.18
CA THR A 290 -1.34 26.82 -4.52
C THR A 290 -2.80 27.31 -4.67
N ALA A 291 -3.77 26.53 -4.20
CA ALA A 291 -5.20 26.90 -4.24
C ALA A 291 -5.50 28.13 -3.35
N GLU A 292 -4.93 28.18 -2.15
CA GLU A 292 -5.08 29.32 -1.22
C GLU A 292 -4.48 30.61 -1.83
N ASN A 293 -3.30 30.52 -2.44
CA ASN A 293 -2.67 31.65 -3.10
C ASN A 293 -3.47 32.14 -4.32
N ALA A 294 -4.00 31.22 -5.13
CA ALA A 294 -4.89 31.57 -6.24
C ALA A 294 -6.19 32.23 -5.77
N ALA A 295 -6.80 31.72 -4.67
CA ALA A 295 -7.98 32.31 -4.08
C ALA A 295 -7.73 33.74 -3.56
N LYS A 296 -6.59 33.96 -2.88
CA LYS A 296 -6.17 35.30 -2.44
C LYS A 296 -6.01 36.26 -3.62
N ALA A 297 -5.27 35.85 -4.64
CA ALA A 297 -5.05 36.68 -5.83
C ALA A 297 -6.36 37.01 -6.55
N ARG A 298 -7.30 36.06 -6.60
CA ARG A 298 -8.64 36.29 -7.16
C ARG A 298 -9.45 37.33 -6.37
N LEU A 299 -9.45 37.23 -5.04
CA LEU A 299 -10.15 38.20 -4.17
C LEU A 299 -9.54 39.59 -4.29
N GLU A 300 -8.21 39.70 -4.33
CA GLU A 300 -7.51 40.96 -4.52
C GLU A 300 -7.84 41.58 -5.89
N LEU A 301 -7.77 40.78 -6.96
CA LEU A 301 -8.13 41.22 -8.30
C LEU A 301 -9.61 41.74 -8.35
N LEU A 302 -10.54 40.95 -7.77
CA LEU A 302 -11.95 41.38 -7.68
C LEU A 302 -12.09 42.75 -7.00
N GLY A 303 -11.49 42.92 -5.82
CA GLY A 303 -11.58 44.19 -5.07
C GLY A 303 -10.98 45.36 -5.85
N ARG A 304 -9.85 45.16 -6.55
CA ARG A 304 -9.24 46.22 -7.38
C ARG A 304 -10.07 46.53 -8.62
N LEU A 305 -10.64 45.51 -9.28
CA LEU A 305 -11.51 45.71 -10.45
C LEU A 305 -12.81 46.45 -10.02
N ASP A 306 -13.42 46.04 -8.92
CA ASP A 306 -14.66 46.65 -8.42
C ASP A 306 -14.48 48.15 -8.01
N ALA A 307 -13.29 48.46 -7.51
CA ALA A 307 -12.93 49.88 -7.23
C ALA A 307 -12.76 50.73 -8.52
N ALA A 308 -12.45 50.10 -9.66
CA ALA A 308 -12.31 50.76 -10.95
C ALA A 308 -13.64 50.81 -11.73
N LEU A 309 -14.35 49.71 -11.78
CA LEU A 309 -15.63 49.47 -12.45
C LEU A 309 -16.46 48.48 -11.63
N PRO A 310 -17.82 48.70 -11.47
CA PRO A 310 -18.67 47.74 -10.80
C PRO A 310 -18.39 46.31 -11.35
N THR A 311 -17.95 45.39 -10.47
CA THR A 311 -17.49 44.07 -10.87
C THR A 311 -18.21 43.00 -10.07
N ARG A 312 -18.71 41.98 -10.76
CA ARG A 312 -19.38 40.82 -10.15
C ARG A 312 -18.72 39.52 -10.51
N VAL A 313 -18.85 38.52 -9.64
CA VAL A 313 -18.37 37.16 -9.88
C VAL A 313 -19.44 36.38 -10.61
N THR A 314 -19.04 35.64 -11.65
CA THR A 314 -19.97 34.79 -12.42
C THR A 314 -19.25 33.49 -12.79
N GLU A 315 -19.98 32.51 -13.34
CA GLU A 315 -19.38 31.27 -13.91
C GLU A 315 -18.46 31.56 -15.10
N ARG A 316 -18.66 32.67 -15.79
CA ARG A 316 -17.82 33.11 -16.92
C ARG A 316 -16.52 33.82 -16.50
N GLY A 317 -16.33 34.08 -15.22
CA GLY A 317 -15.26 34.87 -14.66
C GLY A 317 -15.73 36.10 -13.91
N LEU A 318 -14.88 37.13 -13.83
CA LEU A 318 -15.24 38.44 -13.28
C LEU A 318 -15.84 39.29 -14.40
N ILE A 319 -17.02 39.90 -14.16
CA ILE A 319 -17.63 40.80 -15.13
C ILE A 319 -17.59 42.21 -14.58
N SER A 320 -16.81 43.08 -15.23
CA SER A 320 -16.78 44.53 -14.96
C SER A 320 -17.74 45.25 -15.92
N GLU A 321 -18.57 46.14 -15.42
CA GLU A 321 -19.66 46.77 -16.18
C GLU A 321 -19.45 48.26 -16.43
N ILE A 322 -19.72 48.67 -17.68
CA ILE A 322 -19.76 50.05 -18.08
C ILE A 322 -21.23 50.36 -18.43
N GLY A 323 -21.91 51.12 -17.62
CA GLY A 323 -23.31 51.54 -17.84
C GLY A 323 -23.52 52.42 -19.05
N GLY A 324 -24.72 52.42 -19.60
CA GLY A 324 -25.07 53.18 -20.81
C GLY A 324 -24.94 54.70 -20.69
N VAL A 325 -25.00 55.24 -19.47
CA VAL A 325 -24.78 56.67 -19.22
C VAL A 325 -23.34 57.13 -19.45
N GLN A 326 -22.43 56.19 -19.62
CA GLN A 326 -21.01 56.47 -19.91
C GLN A 326 -20.71 56.61 -21.41
N PHE A 327 -21.75 56.50 -22.26
CA PHE A 327 -21.68 56.82 -23.68
C PHE A 327 -22.56 58.04 -23.98
N ALA A 328 -22.18 58.84 -24.97
CA ALA A 328 -23.07 59.89 -25.48
C ALA A 328 -24.34 59.27 -26.10
N THR A 329 -25.47 59.93 -25.97
CA THR A 329 -26.78 59.43 -26.35
C THR A 329 -26.82 58.98 -27.82
N GLY A 330 -27.13 57.65 -28.09
CA GLY A 330 -27.21 57.10 -29.42
C GLY A 330 -25.86 56.85 -30.10
N THR A 331 -24.75 57.06 -29.42
CA THR A 331 -23.39 56.89 -29.98
C THR A 331 -22.57 55.78 -29.31
N SER A 332 -21.39 55.55 -29.83
CA SER A 332 -20.38 54.68 -29.22
C SER A 332 -19.23 55.46 -28.59
N GLU A 333 -19.34 56.77 -28.47
CA GLU A 333 -18.27 57.60 -27.94
C GLU A 333 -18.26 57.55 -26.39
N LEU A 334 -17.10 57.22 -25.84
CA LEU A 334 -16.86 57.15 -24.37
C LEU A 334 -16.78 58.58 -23.81
N ASN A 335 -17.55 58.87 -22.80
CA ASN A 335 -17.46 60.13 -22.05
C ASN A 335 -16.23 60.16 -21.12
N GLY A 336 -15.98 61.29 -20.49
CA GLY A 336 -14.79 61.49 -19.62
C GLY A 336 -14.76 60.51 -18.45
N SER A 337 -15.90 60.25 -17.80
CA SER A 337 -15.99 59.32 -16.66
C SER A 337 -15.73 57.86 -17.05
N ALA A 338 -16.20 57.44 -18.23
CA ALA A 338 -15.91 56.11 -18.79
C ALA A 338 -14.41 55.95 -19.06
N ARG A 339 -13.78 56.94 -19.68
CA ARG A 339 -12.32 56.91 -19.97
C ARG A 339 -11.50 56.82 -18.68
N GLU A 340 -11.87 57.57 -17.64
CA GLU A 340 -11.19 57.56 -16.36
C GLU A 340 -11.35 56.19 -15.64
N ALA A 341 -12.53 55.61 -15.66
CA ALA A 341 -12.79 54.26 -15.09
C ALA A 341 -12.02 53.19 -15.85
N LEU A 342 -11.99 53.24 -17.19
CA LEU A 342 -11.23 52.29 -18.03
C LEU A 342 -9.71 52.49 -17.86
N ALA A 343 -9.21 53.67 -17.62
CA ALA A 343 -7.81 53.90 -17.31
C ALA A 343 -7.42 53.25 -15.98
N ARG A 344 -8.27 53.39 -14.93
CA ARG A 344 -8.06 52.71 -13.66
C ARG A 344 -8.12 51.18 -13.85
N PHE A 345 -9.09 50.66 -14.59
CA PHE A 345 -9.21 49.25 -14.93
C PHE A 345 -7.93 48.74 -15.65
N SER A 346 -7.44 49.45 -16.65
CA SER A 346 -6.22 49.10 -17.37
C SER A 346 -4.98 49.05 -16.45
N GLY A 347 -4.87 49.97 -15.50
CA GLY A 347 -3.80 49.98 -14.51
C GLY A 347 -3.86 48.76 -13.58
N VAL A 348 -5.06 48.32 -13.23
CA VAL A 348 -5.26 47.08 -12.42
C VAL A 348 -4.81 45.87 -13.24
N VAL A 349 -5.33 45.66 -14.46
CA VAL A 349 -5.10 44.43 -15.22
C VAL A 349 -3.66 44.34 -15.70
N ALA A 350 -2.92 45.44 -15.86
CA ALA A 350 -1.50 45.43 -16.17
C ALA A 350 -0.65 44.71 -15.11
N SER A 351 -1.10 44.66 -13.86
CA SER A 351 -0.43 43.98 -12.75
C SER A 351 -0.69 42.48 -12.68
N TYR A 352 -1.56 41.94 -13.54
CA TYR A 352 -1.96 40.52 -13.54
C TYR A 352 -1.76 39.88 -14.92
N PRO A 353 -0.60 39.27 -15.18
CA PRO A 353 -0.31 38.67 -16.50
C PRO A 353 -1.23 37.46 -16.76
N GLY A 354 -1.50 37.19 -18.05
CA GLY A 354 -2.28 36.07 -18.51
C GLY A 354 -3.80 36.25 -18.44
N LEU A 355 -4.29 37.45 -18.10
CA LEU A 355 -5.70 37.75 -18.21
C LEU A 355 -6.14 37.83 -19.68
N ARG A 356 -7.39 37.45 -19.94
CA ARG A 356 -8.11 37.58 -21.19
C ARG A 356 -9.42 38.33 -20.96
N PHE A 357 -9.83 39.07 -21.95
CA PHE A 357 -10.99 39.95 -21.87
C PHE A 357 -11.94 39.66 -23.04
N ASN A 358 -13.22 39.49 -22.74
CA ASN A 358 -14.27 39.50 -23.76
C ASN A 358 -15.17 40.69 -23.51
N VAL A 359 -15.12 41.67 -24.41
CA VAL A 359 -15.90 42.91 -24.30
C VAL A 359 -17.21 42.74 -25.03
N GLU A 360 -18.33 42.69 -24.29
CA GLU A 360 -19.65 42.43 -24.83
C GLU A 360 -20.55 43.69 -24.70
N GLY A 361 -21.00 44.19 -25.87
CA GLY A 361 -21.93 45.30 -25.92
C GLY A 361 -23.39 44.84 -25.88
N HIS A 362 -24.22 45.58 -25.11
CA HIS A 362 -25.65 45.31 -25.00
C HIS A 362 -26.48 46.61 -25.22
N THR A 363 -27.72 46.43 -25.67
CA THR A 363 -28.70 47.50 -25.80
C THR A 363 -30.00 47.13 -25.07
N ASP A 364 -30.89 48.12 -24.90
CA ASP A 364 -32.28 47.83 -24.64
C ASP A 364 -33.00 47.36 -25.92
N ASN A 365 -34.28 47.08 -25.84
CA ASN A 365 -35.09 46.58 -26.96
C ASN A 365 -35.65 47.69 -27.89
N THR A 366 -35.20 48.95 -27.75
CA THR A 366 -35.64 50.07 -28.57
C THR A 366 -34.92 50.05 -29.91
N GLY A 367 -35.65 50.09 -31.03
CA GLY A 367 -35.08 50.06 -32.38
C GLY A 367 -35.04 48.68 -33.02
N SER A 368 -34.44 48.58 -34.20
CA SER A 368 -34.34 47.30 -34.89
C SER A 368 -33.24 46.39 -34.32
N PRO A 369 -33.39 45.06 -34.36
CA PRO A 369 -32.40 44.13 -33.90
C PRO A 369 -31.03 44.33 -34.55
N THR A 370 -31.01 44.59 -35.86
CA THR A 370 -29.78 44.83 -36.64
C THR A 370 -29.06 46.11 -36.15
N ALA A 371 -29.77 47.22 -35.99
CA ALA A 371 -29.20 48.48 -35.50
C ALA A 371 -28.67 48.33 -34.08
N ASN A 372 -29.35 47.58 -33.22
CA ASN A 372 -28.92 47.28 -31.86
C ASN A 372 -27.67 46.44 -31.83
N THR A 373 -27.54 45.42 -32.67
CA THR A 373 -26.32 44.59 -32.75
C THR A 373 -25.14 45.43 -33.23
N GLU A 374 -25.31 46.28 -34.25
CA GLU A 374 -24.30 47.17 -34.74
C GLU A 374 -23.85 48.19 -33.70
N LEU A 375 -24.80 48.87 -33.02
CA LEU A 375 -24.51 49.84 -31.98
C LEU A 375 -23.74 49.20 -30.84
N SER A 376 -24.20 48.06 -30.37
CA SER A 376 -23.53 47.34 -29.29
C SER A 376 -22.10 46.90 -29.65
N LEU A 377 -21.90 46.46 -30.90
CA LEU A 377 -20.55 46.10 -31.40
C LEU A 377 -19.64 47.33 -31.45
N ARG A 378 -20.11 48.45 -32.00
CA ARG A 378 -19.36 49.72 -32.02
C ARG A 378 -18.97 50.17 -30.60
N ARG A 379 -19.81 50.03 -29.61
CA ARG A 379 -19.50 50.37 -28.22
C ARG A 379 -18.47 49.43 -27.63
N ALA A 380 -18.54 48.13 -27.89
CA ALA A 380 -17.52 47.15 -27.47
C ALA A 380 -16.16 47.47 -28.12
N ILE A 381 -16.15 47.80 -29.41
CA ILE A 381 -14.92 48.24 -30.13
C ILE A 381 -14.31 49.48 -29.49
N SER A 382 -15.13 50.51 -29.16
CA SER A 382 -14.62 51.71 -28.51
C SER A 382 -13.96 51.45 -27.16
N VAL A 383 -14.54 50.51 -26.37
CA VAL A 383 -13.92 50.09 -25.11
C VAL A 383 -12.62 49.34 -25.35
N ARG A 384 -12.59 48.40 -26.32
CA ARG A 384 -11.37 47.66 -26.69
C ARG A 384 -10.25 48.64 -27.11
N ASP A 385 -10.57 49.52 -28.01
CA ASP A 385 -9.57 50.45 -28.60
C ASP A 385 -9.00 51.39 -27.51
N TYR A 386 -9.83 51.80 -26.57
CA TYR A 386 -9.37 52.53 -25.41
C TYR A 386 -8.44 51.73 -24.52
N LEU A 387 -8.80 50.47 -24.20
CA LEU A 387 -7.96 49.57 -23.41
C LEU A 387 -6.58 49.30 -24.10
N ILE A 388 -6.59 49.13 -25.43
CA ILE A 388 -5.36 48.98 -26.22
C ILE A 388 -4.52 50.27 -26.12
N GLY A 389 -5.14 51.44 -26.22
CA GLY A 389 -4.49 52.73 -26.05
C GLY A 389 -3.90 52.94 -24.65
N GLN A 390 -4.40 52.24 -23.65
CA GLN A 390 -3.84 52.21 -22.29
C GLN A 390 -2.82 51.10 -22.06
N GLY A 391 -2.41 50.35 -23.10
CA GLY A 391 -1.35 49.35 -23.06
C GLY A 391 -1.83 47.93 -22.83
N VAL A 392 -3.13 47.62 -22.85
CA VAL A 392 -3.63 46.22 -22.84
C VAL A 392 -3.38 45.61 -24.20
N ALA A 393 -2.78 44.40 -24.23
CA ALA A 393 -2.43 43.73 -25.47
C ALA A 393 -3.66 43.39 -26.32
N ALA A 394 -3.71 43.81 -27.56
CA ALA A 394 -4.84 43.55 -28.47
C ALA A 394 -5.18 42.05 -28.61
N SER A 395 -4.19 41.16 -28.55
CA SER A 395 -4.34 39.71 -28.66
C SER A 395 -5.05 39.08 -27.47
N THR A 396 -5.28 39.83 -26.39
CA THR A 396 -5.98 39.36 -25.18
C THR A 396 -7.44 39.83 -25.11
N ILE A 397 -7.88 40.62 -26.09
CA ILE A 397 -9.22 41.26 -26.06
C ILE A 397 -10.04 40.77 -27.26
N ASP A 398 -11.11 40.07 -26.99
CA ASP A 398 -12.17 39.75 -27.94
C ASP A 398 -13.34 40.72 -27.80
N VAL A 399 -14.11 40.93 -28.88
CA VAL A 399 -15.29 41.83 -28.86
C VAL A 399 -16.54 41.16 -29.44
N ALA A 400 -17.68 41.45 -28.85
CA ALA A 400 -18.97 40.96 -29.35
C ALA A 400 -20.07 42.02 -29.19
N GLY A 401 -20.89 42.20 -30.21
CA GLY A 401 -22.12 42.98 -30.15
C GLY A 401 -23.33 42.06 -29.96
N LEU A 402 -23.95 42.09 -28.81
CA LEU A 402 -25.07 41.19 -28.47
C LEU A 402 -26.42 41.87 -28.59
N GLY A 403 -26.45 43.19 -28.87
CA GLY A 403 -27.69 43.91 -29.01
C GLY A 403 -28.61 43.73 -27.80
N SER A 404 -29.91 43.51 -28.06
CA SER A 404 -30.91 43.25 -27.01
C SER A 404 -31.12 41.77 -26.67
N SER A 405 -30.27 40.85 -27.16
CA SER A 405 -30.46 39.40 -27.00
C SER A 405 -30.25 38.87 -25.58
N ARG A 406 -29.54 39.62 -24.73
CA ARG A 406 -29.25 39.22 -23.35
C ARG A 406 -29.59 40.35 -22.37
N PRO A 407 -30.91 40.58 -22.09
CA PRO A 407 -31.32 41.60 -21.15
C PRO A 407 -30.97 41.19 -19.71
N GLU A 408 -30.48 42.12 -18.92
CA GLU A 408 -30.23 41.95 -17.48
C GLU A 408 -31.43 42.36 -16.63
N ALA A 409 -32.24 43.27 -17.16
CA ALA A 409 -33.44 43.77 -16.52
C ALA A 409 -34.62 43.86 -17.47
N ASP A 410 -35.81 44.07 -16.91
CA ASP A 410 -37.04 44.19 -17.69
C ASP A 410 -37.04 45.44 -18.58
N ASN A 411 -37.19 45.23 -19.89
CA ASN A 411 -37.22 46.27 -20.89
C ASN A 411 -38.50 47.10 -20.88
N THR A 412 -39.56 46.73 -20.17
CA THR A 412 -40.79 47.49 -20.04
C THR A 412 -40.64 48.78 -19.24
N THR A 413 -39.67 48.78 -18.28
CA THR A 413 -39.38 49.91 -17.43
C THR A 413 -38.24 50.78 -17.97
N ALA A 414 -38.29 52.08 -17.77
CA ALA A 414 -37.19 52.99 -18.12
C ALA A 414 -35.89 52.65 -17.38
N GLN A 415 -36.00 52.24 -16.12
CA GLN A 415 -34.87 51.84 -15.29
C GLN A 415 -34.23 50.50 -15.81
N GLY A 416 -35.06 49.50 -16.20
CA GLY A 416 -34.56 48.27 -16.77
C GLY A 416 -33.89 48.49 -18.12
N ARG A 417 -34.46 49.32 -19.00
CA ARG A 417 -33.78 49.70 -20.26
C ARG A 417 -32.43 50.39 -20.00
N ALA A 418 -32.33 51.23 -18.99
CA ALA A 418 -31.06 51.87 -18.64
C ALA A 418 -30.00 50.87 -18.19
N LYS A 419 -30.36 49.81 -17.45
CA LYS A 419 -29.48 48.70 -17.09
C LYS A 419 -29.06 47.84 -18.30
N ASN A 420 -30.00 47.63 -19.23
CA ASN A 420 -29.72 46.83 -20.42
C ASN A 420 -28.73 47.51 -21.40
N ARG A 421 -28.68 48.87 -21.40
CA ARG A 421 -27.67 49.63 -22.15
C ARG A 421 -26.35 49.62 -21.41
N ARG A 422 -25.49 48.59 -21.65
CA ARG A 422 -24.24 48.43 -20.96
C ARG A 422 -23.18 47.77 -21.87
N VAL A 423 -21.93 47.85 -21.46
CA VAL A 423 -20.84 47.04 -21.98
C VAL A 423 -20.27 46.25 -20.81
N GLU A 424 -20.19 44.95 -20.99
CA GLU A 424 -19.54 44.03 -20.04
C GLU A 424 -18.14 43.70 -20.48
N ILE A 425 -17.17 43.76 -19.59
CA ILE A 425 -15.82 43.25 -19.78
C ILE A 425 -15.71 41.96 -18.95
N VAL A 426 -15.81 40.82 -19.61
CA VAL A 426 -15.65 39.52 -19.00
C VAL A 426 -14.16 39.22 -18.87
N VAL A 427 -13.65 39.16 -17.65
CA VAL A 427 -12.24 38.91 -17.32
C VAL A 427 -12.07 37.46 -16.96
N SER A 428 -11.16 36.78 -17.64
CA SER A 428 -10.82 35.35 -17.47
C SER A 428 -9.31 35.15 -17.54
N GLY A 429 -8.83 33.91 -17.30
CA GLY A 429 -7.38 33.60 -17.37
C GLY A 429 -6.59 34.06 -16.14
N GLY A 430 -5.28 33.99 -16.18
CA GLY A 430 -4.40 34.37 -15.09
C GLY A 430 -4.80 33.71 -13.74
N PRO A 431 -4.87 34.49 -12.65
CA PRO A 431 -5.26 33.96 -11.32
C PRO A 431 -6.71 33.46 -11.24
N LEU A 432 -7.51 33.66 -12.32
CA LEU A 432 -8.88 33.16 -12.43
C LEU A 432 -8.95 31.74 -13.02
N GLN A 433 -7.83 31.17 -13.49
CA GLN A 433 -7.72 29.78 -13.95
C GLN A 433 -7.65 28.83 -12.75
N GLY A 434 -8.78 28.35 -12.33
CA GLY A 434 -8.91 27.36 -11.26
C GLY A 434 -10.36 27.34 -10.78
N ASN A 435 -11.07 26.26 -11.01
CA ASN A 435 -12.48 26.07 -10.66
C ASN A 435 -12.66 25.96 -9.13
N ALA A 436 -12.52 27.06 -8.40
CA ALA A 436 -13.07 27.17 -7.06
C ALA A 436 -14.25 28.14 -7.10
N PRO A 437 -15.49 27.69 -6.79
CA PRO A 437 -16.60 28.61 -6.65
C PRO A 437 -16.30 29.59 -5.49
N VAL A 438 -16.23 30.86 -5.79
CA VAL A 438 -16.28 31.87 -4.73
C VAL A 438 -17.68 31.77 -4.14
N ALA A 439 -17.79 31.33 -2.91
CA ALA A 439 -19.05 31.40 -2.17
C ALA A 439 -19.56 32.84 -2.21
N ALA A 440 -20.72 33.03 -2.83
CA ALA A 440 -21.46 34.30 -2.74
C ALA A 440 -21.77 34.56 -1.25
N ARG A 441 -21.32 35.71 -0.75
CA ARG A 441 -21.79 36.28 0.53
C ARG A 441 -23.15 36.94 0.35
#